data_6bcfb2715293ddedf65a550a40ad968a
#
_entry.id   6bcfb2715293ddedf65a550a40ad968a
#
_cell.length_a   1.000
_cell.length_b   1.000
_cell.length_c   1.000
_cell.angle_alpha   90.00
_cell.angle_beta   90.00
_cell.angle_gamma   90.00
#
_symmetry.space_group_name_H-M   'P 1'
#
loop_
_entity.id
_entity.type
_entity.pdbx_description
1 polymer ?
#
loop_
_entity_poly.entity_id
_entity_poly.type
_entity_poly.pdbx_seq_one_letter_code
_entity_poly.pdbx_strand_id
1 'polypeptide(L)'
;IIHPEAMKISLLSIIVMGLSVLVKLYMYLYNHLTAKKINSVAMEVVAKDSLNDVISTSVVIAALIGSSFTSLPLDGIGGVVVAIFIIKTGIESARDTIRPLLGTAPSYEFVKEIEEEVMKHKPIIGMHDLIVHDYGPGRLMISLHAEVPGNMNIFSLHDVIDVAETSIASRFNCHVVIHMDPV
;
A
#
# COMPACT_ATOMS: atom_id res chain seq x y z
N ILE A 1 -37.11 -3.47 2.31
CA ILE A 1 -37.31 -4.31 3.51
C ILE A 1 -38.71 -4.05 4.11
N ILE A 2 -39.12 -2.79 4.22
CA ILE A 2 -40.42 -2.43 4.87
C ILE A 2 -41.62 -2.74 3.97
N HIS A 3 -41.49 -2.59 2.65
CA HIS A 3 -42.50 -2.92 1.64
C HIS A 3 -41.79 -3.66 0.48
N PRO A 4 -41.68 -5.01 0.57
CA PRO A 4 -41.04 -5.78 -0.49
C PRO A 4 -41.96 -5.80 -1.73
N GLU A 5 -41.59 -5.08 -2.77
CA GLU A 5 -42.21 -5.24 -4.10
C GLU A 5 -41.46 -6.35 -4.85
N ALA A 6 -42.20 -7.22 -5.55
CA ALA A 6 -41.61 -8.25 -6.37
C ALA A 6 -40.81 -7.62 -7.53
N MET A 7 -39.48 -7.63 -7.42
CA MET A 7 -38.60 -7.09 -8.44
C MET A 7 -38.66 -7.98 -9.70
N LYS A 8 -39.06 -7.44 -10.84
CA LYS A 8 -39.04 -8.16 -12.12
C LYS A 8 -37.60 -8.22 -12.60
N ILE A 9 -36.96 -9.36 -12.41
CA ILE A 9 -35.62 -9.60 -12.88
C ILE A 9 -35.65 -9.69 -14.41
N SER A 10 -34.94 -8.77 -15.08
CA SER A 10 -34.73 -8.86 -16.53
C SER A 10 -33.53 -9.75 -16.83
N LEU A 11 -33.69 -10.67 -17.75
CA LEU A 11 -32.56 -11.48 -18.24
C LEU A 11 -31.43 -10.59 -18.74
N LEU A 12 -31.75 -9.47 -19.38
CA LEU A 12 -30.78 -8.49 -19.84
C LEU A 12 -29.94 -7.94 -18.68
N SER A 13 -30.55 -7.64 -17.53
CA SER A 13 -29.83 -7.13 -16.35
C SER A 13 -28.82 -8.17 -15.83
N ILE A 14 -29.19 -9.45 -15.76
CA ILE A 14 -28.29 -10.52 -15.33
C ILE A 14 -27.10 -10.68 -16.29
N ILE A 15 -27.36 -10.61 -17.61
CA ILE A 15 -26.30 -10.71 -18.63
C ILE A 15 -25.31 -9.54 -18.50
N VAL A 16 -25.82 -8.30 -18.36
CA VAL A 16 -24.99 -7.10 -18.21
C VAL A 16 -24.15 -7.18 -16.93
N MET A 17 -24.74 -7.58 -15.81
CA MET A 17 -24.02 -7.76 -14.54
C MET A 17 -22.97 -8.88 -14.64
N GLY A 18 -23.30 -10.01 -15.27
CA GLY A 18 -22.34 -11.11 -15.49
C GLY A 18 -21.16 -10.67 -16.36
N LEU A 19 -21.41 -9.92 -17.43
CA LEU A 19 -20.34 -9.35 -18.26
C LEU A 19 -19.48 -8.37 -17.49
N SER A 20 -20.08 -7.53 -16.65
CA SER A 20 -19.35 -6.61 -15.77
C SER A 20 -18.40 -7.36 -14.82
N VAL A 21 -18.87 -8.45 -14.21
CA VAL A 21 -18.04 -9.31 -13.36
C VAL A 21 -16.83 -9.86 -14.11
N LEU A 22 -17.02 -10.34 -15.34
CA LEU A 22 -15.92 -10.86 -16.17
C LEU A 22 -14.89 -9.80 -16.50
N VAL A 23 -15.32 -8.59 -16.87
CA VAL A 23 -14.43 -7.46 -17.15
C VAL A 23 -13.64 -7.06 -15.90
N LYS A 24 -14.30 -6.94 -14.75
CA LYS A 24 -13.67 -6.59 -13.48
C LYS A 24 -12.69 -7.67 -12.99
N LEU A 25 -13.01 -8.93 -13.21
CA LEU A 25 -12.10 -10.04 -12.92
C LEU A 25 -10.84 -9.98 -13.79
N TYR A 26 -10.99 -9.68 -15.08
CA TYR A 26 -9.86 -9.46 -15.97
C TYR A 26 -8.99 -8.28 -15.49
N MET A 27 -9.62 -7.15 -15.12
CA MET A 27 -8.92 -5.98 -14.59
C MET A 27 -8.16 -6.31 -13.30
N TYR A 28 -8.77 -7.07 -12.39
CA TYR A 28 -8.11 -7.56 -11.18
C TYR A 28 -6.84 -8.34 -11.51
N LEU A 29 -6.97 -9.37 -12.37
CA LEU A 29 -5.83 -10.23 -12.72
C LEU A 29 -4.71 -9.43 -13.39
N TYR A 30 -5.04 -8.58 -14.34
CA TYR A 30 -4.07 -7.75 -15.05
C TYR A 30 -3.33 -6.81 -14.10
N ASN A 31 -4.07 -6.04 -13.29
CA ASN A 31 -3.47 -5.07 -12.37
C ASN A 31 -2.65 -5.75 -11.27
N HIS A 32 -3.14 -6.86 -10.72
CA HIS A 32 -2.42 -7.63 -9.69
C HIS A 32 -1.09 -8.20 -10.21
N LEU A 33 -1.09 -8.80 -11.39
CA LEU A 33 0.13 -9.34 -12.00
C LEU A 33 1.13 -8.23 -12.37
N THR A 34 0.62 -7.10 -12.84
CA THR A 34 1.47 -5.95 -13.19
C THR A 34 2.02 -5.28 -11.94
N ALA A 35 1.19 -5.09 -10.89
CA ALA A 35 1.61 -4.54 -9.61
C ALA A 35 2.80 -5.29 -9.02
N LYS A 36 2.76 -6.64 -9.05
CA LYS A 36 3.87 -7.48 -8.60
C LYS A 36 5.15 -7.31 -9.42
N LYS A 37 5.02 -7.12 -10.75
CA LYS A 37 6.19 -6.95 -11.63
C LYS A 37 6.91 -5.63 -11.41
N ILE A 38 6.18 -4.55 -11.14
CA ILE A 38 6.75 -3.20 -11.00
C ILE A 38 6.79 -2.70 -9.56
N ASN A 39 6.43 -3.55 -8.57
CA ASN A 39 6.32 -3.22 -7.14
C ASN A 39 5.48 -1.95 -6.89
N SER A 40 4.33 -1.82 -7.58
CA SER A 40 3.47 -0.64 -7.50
C SER A 40 2.32 -0.86 -6.52
N VAL A 41 2.37 -0.16 -5.39
CA VAL A 41 1.28 -0.14 -4.40
C VAL A 41 -0.01 0.43 -5.00
N ALA A 42 0.08 1.47 -5.84
CA ALA A 42 -1.08 2.07 -6.49
C ALA A 42 -1.83 1.07 -7.39
N MET A 43 -1.10 0.26 -8.19
CA MET A 43 -1.73 -0.77 -9.01
C MET A 43 -2.33 -1.91 -8.19
N GLU A 44 -1.72 -2.26 -7.05
CA GLU A 44 -2.29 -3.26 -6.13
C GLU A 44 -3.61 -2.78 -5.51
N VAL A 45 -3.72 -1.48 -5.17
CA VAL A 45 -4.98 -0.87 -4.70
C VAL A 45 -6.06 -0.96 -5.78
N VAL A 46 -5.75 -0.63 -7.04
CA VAL A 46 -6.70 -0.75 -8.16
C VAL A 46 -7.13 -2.20 -8.40
N ALA A 47 -6.20 -3.16 -8.23
CA ALA A 47 -6.53 -4.58 -8.30
C ALA A 47 -7.52 -4.98 -7.20
N LYS A 48 -7.26 -4.62 -5.95
CA LYS A 48 -8.16 -4.89 -4.80
C LYS A 48 -9.54 -4.29 -5.02
N ASP A 49 -9.62 -3.05 -5.52
CA ASP A 49 -10.88 -2.38 -5.85
C ASP A 49 -11.69 -3.17 -6.89
N SER A 50 -11.03 -3.62 -7.97
CA SER A 50 -11.66 -4.46 -8.98
C SER A 50 -12.15 -5.79 -8.42
N LEU A 51 -11.44 -6.40 -7.48
CA LEU A 51 -11.86 -7.63 -6.79
C LEU A 51 -13.09 -7.39 -5.90
N ASN A 52 -13.11 -6.26 -5.18
CA ASN A 52 -14.24 -5.86 -4.35
C ASN A 52 -15.52 -5.67 -5.18
N ASP A 53 -15.38 -5.10 -6.37
CA ASP A 53 -16.49 -4.95 -7.32
C ASP A 53 -17.01 -6.32 -7.80
N VAL A 54 -16.11 -7.28 -8.09
CA VAL A 54 -16.48 -8.66 -8.45
C VAL A 54 -17.28 -9.30 -7.32
N ILE A 55 -16.79 -9.23 -6.09
CA ILE A 55 -17.46 -9.81 -4.92
C ILE A 55 -18.83 -9.16 -4.71
N SER A 56 -18.91 -7.84 -4.68
CA SER A 56 -20.14 -7.09 -4.45
C SER A 56 -21.20 -7.42 -5.51
N THR A 57 -20.81 -7.39 -6.79
CA THR A 57 -21.73 -7.68 -7.91
C THR A 57 -22.17 -9.14 -7.88
N SER A 58 -21.28 -10.08 -7.53
CA SER A 58 -21.62 -11.50 -7.40
C SER A 58 -22.64 -11.76 -6.28
N VAL A 59 -22.50 -11.06 -5.13
CA VAL A 59 -23.47 -11.13 -4.04
C VAL A 59 -24.83 -10.58 -4.47
N VAL A 60 -24.85 -9.47 -5.21
CA VAL A 60 -26.11 -8.91 -5.75
C VAL A 60 -26.77 -9.89 -6.71
N ILE A 61 -26.03 -10.49 -7.64
CA ILE A 61 -26.54 -11.51 -8.57
C ILE A 61 -27.13 -12.70 -7.79
N ALA A 62 -26.39 -13.20 -6.79
CA ALA A 62 -26.83 -14.32 -5.97
C ALA A 62 -28.11 -13.98 -5.18
N ALA A 63 -28.20 -12.77 -4.61
CA ALA A 63 -29.39 -12.30 -3.91
C ALA A 63 -30.60 -12.17 -4.84
N LEU A 64 -30.42 -11.62 -6.04
CA LEU A 64 -31.47 -11.52 -7.07
C LEU A 64 -31.99 -12.91 -7.51
N ILE A 65 -31.08 -13.83 -7.80
CA ILE A 65 -31.44 -15.20 -8.16
C ILE A 65 -32.14 -15.89 -6.98
N GLY A 66 -31.59 -15.76 -5.77
CA GLY A 66 -32.16 -16.36 -4.57
C GLY A 66 -33.58 -15.85 -4.25
N SER A 67 -33.84 -14.56 -4.47
CA SER A 67 -35.16 -13.96 -4.25
C SER A 67 -36.24 -14.56 -5.18
N SER A 68 -35.84 -15.15 -6.31
CA SER A 68 -36.78 -15.85 -7.23
C SER A 68 -37.25 -17.20 -6.69
N PHE A 69 -36.58 -17.78 -5.73
CA PHE A 69 -36.90 -19.10 -5.15
C PHE A 69 -37.55 -18.99 -3.76
N THR A 70 -37.56 -17.80 -3.15
CA THR A 70 -38.12 -17.60 -1.82
C THR A 70 -38.96 -16.31 -1.78
N SER A 71 -39.91 -16.24 -0.83
CA SER A 71 -40.67 -15.02 -0.54
C SER A 71 -39.93 -14.07 0.42
N LEU A 72 -38.68 -14.39 0.79
CA LEU A 72 -37.86 -13.53 1.65
C LEU A 72 -37.27 -12.38 0.81
N PRO A 73 -37.16 -11.17 1.37
CA PRO A 73 -36.58 -10.02 0.70
C PRO A 73 -35.04 -10.12 0.66
N LEU A 74 -34.53 -11.18 -0.01
CA LEU A 74 -33.09 -11.48 -0.08
C LEU A 74 -32.31 -10.39 -0.82
N ASP A 75 -32.94 -9.71 -1.76
CA ASP A 75 -32.42 -8.54 -2.47
C ASP A 75 -32.12 -7.39 -1.51
N GLY A 76 -33.04 -7.07 -0.61
CA GLY A 76 -32.86 -6.04 0.42
C GLY A 76 -31.79 -6.41 1.45
N ILE A 77 -31.77 -7.67 1.89
CA ILE A 77 -30.75 -8.18 2.83
C ILE A 77 -29.38 -8.19 2.15
N GLY A 78 -29.29 -8.71 0.93
CA GLY A 78 -28.06 -8.70 0.14
C GLY A 78 -27.54 -7.29 -0.10
N GLY A 79 -28.43 -6.32 -0.40
CA GLY A 79 -28.06 -4.92 -0.54
C GLY A 79 -27.42 -4.31 0.73
N VAL A 80 -27.97 -4.60 1.92
CA VAL A 80 -27.42 -4.15 3.19
C VAL A 80 -26.02 -4.77 3.43
N VAL A 81 -25.87 -6.08 3.20
CA VAL A 81 -24.58 -6.76 3.36
C VAL A 81 -23.52 -6.17 2.43
N VAL A 82 -23.89 -5.95 1.15
CA VAL A 82 -22.98 -5.33 0.17
C VAL A 82 -22.64 -3.89 0.56
N ALA A 83 -23.61 -3.10 1.03
CA ALA A 83 -23.35 -1.74 1.48
C ALA A 83 -22.32 -1.67 2.63
N ILE A 84 -22.47 -2.53 3.62
CA ILE A 84 -21.49 -2.64 4.74
C ILE A 84 -20.11 -3.05 4.21
N PHE A 85 -20.07 -4.02 3.30
CA PHE A 85 -18.81 -4.47 2.69
C PHE A 85 -18.14 -3.33 1.89
N ILE A 86 -18.88 -2.60 1.07
CA ILE A 86 -18.34 -1.47 0.29
C ILE A 86 -17.81 -0.36 1.21
N ILE A 87 -18.54 0.00 2.28
CA ILE A 87 -18.08 1.00 3.24
C ILE A 87 -16.77 0.57 3.88
N LYS A 88 -16.68 -0.68 4.33
CA LYS A 88 -15.46 -1.22 4.96
C LYS A 88 -14.28 -1.17 4.00
N THR A 89 -14.45 -1.70 2.79
CA THR A 89 -13.37 -1.76 1.79
C THR A 89 -12.97 -0.37 1.29
N GLY A 90 -13.92 0.57 1.18
CA GLY A 90 -13.66 1.97 0.86
C GLY A 90 -12.79 2.66 1.92
N ILE A 91 -13.06 2.43 3.21
CA ILE A 91 -12.24 2.95 4.30
C ILE A 91 -10.84 2.33 4.27
N GLU A 92 -10.71 1.02 4.04
CA GLU A 92 -9.43 0.33 3.92
C GLU A 92 -8.60 0.88 2.73
N SER A 93 -9.22 1.02 1.55
CA SER A 93 -8.56 1.59 0.36
C SER A 93 -8.11 3.04 0.57
N ALA A 94 -8.96 3.87 1.20
CA ALA A 94 -8.60 5.25 1.53
C ALA A 94 -7.40 5.29 2.49
N ARG A 95 -7.40 4.43 3.52
CA ARG A 95 -6.28 4.33 4.48
C ARG A 95 -5.00 3.87 3.79
N ASP A 96 -5.06 2.85 2.94
CA ASP A 96 -3.89 2.32 2.21
C ASP A 96 -3.30 3.36 1.24
N THR A 97 -4.14 4.22 0.67
CA THR A 97 -3.71 5.32 -0.21
C THR A 97 -3.08 6.48 0.56
N ILE A 98 -3.63 6.81 1.73
CA ILE A 98 -3.18 7.95 2.54
C ILE A 98 -1.91 7.62 3.34
N ARG A 99 -1.75 6.39 3.81
CA ARG A 99 -0.60 5.97 4.64
C ARG A 99 0.76 6.35 4.05
N PRO A 100 1.07 6.07 2.76
CA PRO A 100 2.34 6.47 2.18
C PRO A 100 2.54 7.98 2.14
N LEU A 101 1.45 8.77 2.06
CA LEU A 101 1.52 10.23 2.04
C LEU A 101 1.80 10.84 3.42
N LEU A 102 1.35 10.17 4.48
CA LEU A 102 1.61 10.59 5.87
C LEU A 102 2.94 10.08 6.41
N GLY A 103 3.59 9.16 5.69
CA GLY A 103 4.76 8.42 6.15
C GLY A 103 4.37 7.23 7.02
N THR A 104 4.99 6.10 6.76
CA THR A 104 4.92 4.91 7.60
C THR A 104 6.27 4.70 8.27
N ALA A 105 6.26 4.38 9.55
CA ALA A 105 7.50 4.01 10.23
C ALA A 105 8.14 2.81 9.51
N PRO A 106 9.45 2.85 9.26
CA PRO A 106 10.17 1.73 8.66
C PRO A 106 10.10 0.50 9.57
N SER A 107 10.27 -0.70 8.98
CA SER A 107 10.34 -1.92 9.78
C SER A 107 11.61 -1.92 10.66
N TYR A 108 11.55 -2.64 11.78
CA TYR A 108 12.71 -2.76 12.67
C TYR A 108 13.93 -3.35 11.94
N GLU A 109 13.69 -4.34 11.08
CA GLU A 109 14.73 -4.98 10.28
C GLU A 109 15.42 -3.97 9.35
N PHE A 110 14.64 -3.11 8.69
CA PHE A 110 15.17 -2.08 7.80
C PHE A 110 16.00 -1.03 8.55
N VAL A 111 15.53 -0.60 9.73
CA VAL A 111 16.30 0.32 10.62
C VAL A 111 17.64 -0.30 10.99
N LYS A 112 17.64 -1.57 11.36
CA LYS A 112 18.83 -2.30 11.75
C LYS A 112 19.80 -2.46 10.57
N GLU A 113 19.32 -2.73 9.37
CA GLU A 113 20.16 -2.82 8.18
C GLU A 113 20.85 -1.49 7.84
N ILE A 114 20.16 -0.35 8.03
CA ILE A 114 20.74 0.99 7.87
C ILE A 114 21.81 1.21 8.93
N GLU A 115 21.50 0.92 10.19
CA GLU A 115 22.47 1.06 11.30
C GLU A 115 23.74 0.24 11.05
N GLU A 116 23.59 -1.02 10.67
CA GLU A 116 24.72 -1.90 10.34
C GLU A 116 25.56 -1.34 9.18
N GLU A 117 24.93 -0.71 8.18
CA GLU A 117 25.64 -0.11 7.06
C GLU A 117 26.40 1.15 7.49
N VAL A 118 25.76 2.06 8.21
CA VAL A 118 26.39 3.28 8.75
C VAL A 118 27.60 2.96 9.61
N MET A 119 27.47 2.00 10.53
CA MET A 119 28.52 1.62 11.49
C MET A 119 29.73 0.93 10.87
N LYS A 120 29.70 0.53 9.59
CA LYS A 120 30.87 0.03 8.86
C LYS A 120 31.90 1.13 8.59
N HIS A 121 31.47 2.38 8.53
CA HIS A 121 32.28 3.52 8.12
C HIS A 121 32.93 4.18 9.33
N LYS A 122 34.14 3.72 9.70
CA LYS A 122 34.93 4.36 10.77
C LYS A 122 35.39 5.75 10.30
N PRO A 123 35.33 6.80 11.14
CA PRO A 123 35.19 6.79 12.60
C PRO A 123 33.77 7.01 13.14
N ILE A 124 32.69 6.76 12.39
CA ILE A 124 31.33 6.86 12.93
C ILE A 124 31.19 5.94 14.15
N ILE A 125 30.70 6.47 15.26
CA ILE A 125 30.59 5.79 16.56
C ILE A 125 29.16 5.53 17.00
N GLY A 126 28.19 6.21 16.39
CA GLY A 126 26.76 6.02 16.66
C GLY A 126 25.88 6.67 15.57
N MET A 127 24.60 6.38 15.62
CA MET A 127 23.60 7.08 14.83
C MET A 127 22.30 7.28 15.61
N HIS A 128 21.58 8.36 15.32
CA HIS A 128 20.28 8.68 15.90
C HIS A 128 19.43 9.51 14.92
N ASP A 129 18.20 9.83 15.31
CA ASP A 129 17.24 10.62 14.55
C ASP A 129 17.04 10.16 13.10
N LEU A 130 16.96 8.82 12.92
CA LEU A 130 16.68 8.22 11.61
C LEU A 130 15.27 8.56 11.16
N ILE A 131 15.14 9.25 10.05
CA ILE A 131 13.87 9.54 9.38
C ILE A 131 13.89 8.86 8.00
N VAL A 132 12.84 8.11 7.72
CA VAL A 132 12.65 7.42 6.43
C VAL A 132 11.33 7.87 5.81
N HIS A 133 11.42 8.43 4.60
CA HIS A 133 10.26 8.76 3.79
C HIS A 133 10.21 7.84 2.57
N ASP A 134 9.17 7.01 2.50
CA ASP A 134 8.90 6.17 1.34
C ASP A 134 7.77 6.77 0.51
N TYR A 135 8.13 7.33 -0.65
CA TYR A 135 7.19 7.89 -1.63
C TYR A 135 6.86 6.92 -2.77
N GLY A 136 7.16 5.64 -2.59
CA GLY A 136 6.95 4.60 -3.57
C GLY A 136 8.22 4.16 -4.30
N PRO A 137 8.09 3.27 -5.31
CA PRO A 137 9.22 2.62 -5.95
C PRO A 137 10.29 3.59 -6.48
N GLY A 138 11.51 3.46 -5.99
CA GLY A 138 12.65 4.27 -6.38
C GLY A 138 12.63 5.72 -5.85
N ARG A 139 11.78 6.02 -4.85
CA ARG A 139 11.67 7.35 -4.22
C ARG A 139 11.77 7.26 -2.70
N LEU A 140 12.72 6.50 -2.22
CA LEU A 140 13.04 6.39 -0.80
C LEU A 140 14.02 7.52 -0.43
N MET A 141 13.69 8.26 0.64
CA MET A 141 14.56 9.30 1.21
C MET A 141 14.86 8.97 2.66
N ILE A 142 16.14 9.03 3.01
CA ILE A 142 16.64 8.74 4.36
C ILE A 142 17.42 9.96 4.85
N SER A 143 17.16 10.37 6.08
CA SER A 143 18.02 11.30 6.79
C SER A 143 18.33 10.75 8.18
N LEU A 144 19.54 10.95 8.63
CA LEU A 144 19.99 10.51 9.94
C LEU A 144 21.13 11.40 10.46
N HIS A 145 21.36 11.33 11.75
CA HIS A 145 22.52 11.92 12.40
C HIS A 145 23.57 10.83 12.70
N ALA A 146 24.82 11.09 12.34
CA ALA A 146 25.96 10.22 12.63
C ALA A 146 26.85 10.87 13.69
N GLU A 147 27.04 10.17 14.80
CA GLU A 147 27.94 10.60 15.85
C GLU A 147 29.39 10.36 15.42
N VAL A 148 30.22 11.42 15.48
CA VAL A 148 31.62 11.39 15.06
C VAL A 148 32.51 12.03 16.13
N PRO A 149 33.80 11.62 16.25
CA PRO A 149 34.71 12.24 17.21
C PRO A 149 34.95 13.73 16.93
N GLY A 150 34.62 14.60 17.89
CA GLY A 150 34.71 16.06 17.74
C GLY A 150 36.15 16.63 17.62
N ASN A 151 37.17 15.83 17.85
CA ASN A 151 38.56 16.23 17.75
C ASN A 151 39.21 15.91 16.40
N MET A 152 38.44 15.35 15.44
CA MET A 152 38.94 15.01 14.11
C MET A 152 38.84 16.18 13.13
N ASN A 153 39.65 16.11 12.07
CA ASN A 153 39.61 17.09 10.99
C ASN A 153 38.30 16.98 10.20
N ILE A 154 37.61 18.10 10.01
CA ILE A 154 36.32 18.14 9.36
C ILE A 154 36.35 17.65 7.90
N PHE A 155 37.46 17.88 7.16
CA PHE A 155 37.61 17.38 5.79
C PHE A 155 37.62 15.85 5.75
N SER A 156 38.38 15.24 6.67
CA SER A 156 38.46 13.78 6.76
C SER A 156 37.10 13.17 7.20
N LEU A 157 36.39 13.84 8.08
CA LEU A 157 35.03 13.40 8.49
C LEU A 157 34.05 13.52 7.34
N HIS A 158 34.06 14.61 6.59
CA HIS A 158 33.21 14.80 5.42
C HIS A 158 33.43 13.69 4.39
N ASP A 159 34.66 13.34 4.07
CA ASP A 159 34.97 12.26 3.12
C ASP A 159 34.36 10.91 3.59
N VAL A 160 34.39 10.63 4.89
CA VAL A 160 33.80 9.40 5.46
C VAL A 160 32.27 9.44 5.33
N ILE A 161 31.65 10.58 5.59
CA ILE A 161 30.20 10.74 5.45
C ILE A 161 29.78 10.58 3.99
N ASP A 162 30.48 11.17 3.03
CA ASP A 162 30.18 11.03 1.60
C ASP A 162 30.27 9.55 1.14
N VAL A 163 31.25 8.81 1.66
CA VAL A 163 31.40 7.38 1.39
C VAL A 163 30.22 6.61 2.01
N ALA A 164 29.83 6.92 3.24
CA ALA A 164 28.68 6.30 3.90
C ALA A 164 27.37 6.58 3.16
N GLU A 165 27.11 7.83 2.77
CA GLU A 165 25.95 8.23 1.96
C GLU A 165 25.91 7.46 0.63
N THR A 166 27.04 7.40 -0.09
CA THR A 166 27.13 6.67 -1.35
C THR A 166 26.87 5.18 -1.18
N SER A 167 27.37 4.57 -0.11
CA SER A 167 27.15 3.15 0.22
C SER A 167 25.67 2.86 0.48
N ILE A 168 25.05 3.66 1.34
CA ILE A 168 23.64 3.52 1.70
C ILE A 168 22.74 3.77 0.48
N ALA A 169 23.01 4.86 -0.28
CA ALA A 169 22.27 5.19 -1.49
C ALA A 169 22.28 4.05 -2.52
N SER A 170 23.44 3.42 -2.70
CA SER A 170 23.64 2.31 -3.63
C SER A 170 22.96 1.04 -3.15
N ARG A 171 23.07 0.72 -1.86
CA ARG A 171 22.52 -0.51 -1.28
C ARG A 171 21.00 -0.51 -1.24
N PHE A 172 20.39 0.62 -0.85
CA PHE A 172 18.94 0.74 -0.64
C PHE A 172 18.21 1.44 -1.79
N ASN A 173 18.93 1.84 -2.84
CA ASN A 173 18.39 2.62 -3.97
C ASN A 173 17.58 3.83 -3.50
N CYS A 174 18.18 4.66 -2.66
CA CYS A 174 17.56 5.79 -1.99
C CYS A 174 18.36 7.08 -2.15
N HIS A 175 17.74 8.20 -1.82
CA HIS A 175 18.45 9.44 -1.52
C HIS A 175 18.70 9.51 -0.01
N VAL A 176 19.95 9.71 0.40
CA VAL A 176 20.31 9.78 1.82
C VAL A 176 21.06 11.07 2.12
N VAL A 177 20.82 11.61 3.30
CA VAL A 177 21.56 12.75 3.87
C VAL A 177 21.94 12.38 5.29
N ILE A 178 23.23 12.52 5.60
CA ILE A 178 23.78 12.26 6.93
C ILE A 178 24.27 13.57 7.54
N HIS A 179 23.67 13.95 8.65
CA HIS A 179 24.15 15.08 9.46
C HIS A 179 25.23 14.60 10.44
N MET A 180 26.37 15.29 10.47
CA MET A 180 27.44 14.97 11.40
C MET A 180 27.18 15.60 12.77
N ASP A 181 27.19 14.77 13.83
CA ASP A 181 27.08 15.21 15.22
C ASP A 181 28.40 14.94 15.95
N PRO A 182 29.22 15.98 16.17
CA PRO A 182 30.46 15.85 16.92
C PRO A 182 30.19 15.58 18.41
N VAL A 183 30.77 14.51 18.95
CA VAL A 183 30.65 14.08 20.35
C VAL A 183 32.04 13.89 20.98
#